data_51c06b563e30dbe3dbdc40b402677536
#
_entry.id   51c06b563e30dbe3dbdc40b402677536
#
_cell.length_a   1.000
_cell.length_b   1.000
_cell.length_c   1.000
_cell.angle_alpha   90.00
_cell.angle_beta   90.00
_cell.angle_gamma   90.00
#
_symmetry.space_group_name_H-M   'P 1'
#
loop_
_entity.id
_entity.type
_entity.pdbx_description
1 polymer ?
#
loop_
_entity_poly.entity_id
_entity_poly.type
_entity_poly.pdbx_seq_one_letter_code
_entity_poly.pdbx_strand_id
1 'polypeptide(L)'
;MTTPQRAPGGFPVVGIIGGGQLARMCAAPAAELAITLSVLAEAPDAAAAQVVPSAPVGDNRDVEAVRAFARDCDVVTFDHEHVPAEVLAALEADGVVMHPTPAALVFAQDKIAMRHRLTEIDVACPAWAQARTAQDVEEFAAQVGWPLIAKTPRGGYDGKGVRLVSSPAELDDWLEQATRDAAEGGPLADGILLEEKVDFTRELAVLVARSPSDQAAAWPVVETVQTDGICTQVLAPAPDLDPHLAAVATEAGLRIAENLGVTGVFAVEMFEVRDPETGSPSYVVNELAMRPHNSGHWSMDGAVTGQFEQHLRAVLDLPLGAPGPREPYTVMANVLGGDYPELYPAYRHLMARDPALKVHLYGKDVRPGRKIGHVNVSGADLEDLRERAGHAADYLAGAVTE
;
A
#
# COMPACT_ATOMS: atom_id res chain seq x y z
N MET A 1 6.20 22.59 19.21
CA MET A 1 5.54 22.38 17.90
C MET A 1 4.62 23.53 17.64
N THR A 2 4.50 24.05 16.43
CA THR A 2 3.52 25.08 16.09
C THR A 2 2.19 24.41 15.84
N THR A 3 1.13 24.88 16.53
CA THR A 3 -0.24 24.40 16.31
C THR A 3 -0.66 24.62 14.85
N PRO A 4 -1.23 23.62 14.16
CA PRO A 4 -1.69 23.77 12.78
C PRO A 4 -2.79 24.84 12.70
N GLN A 5 -2.68 25.73 11.72
CA GLN A 5 -3.68 26.77 11.51
C GLN A 5 -4.90 26.18 10.79
N ARG A 6 -6.02 26.08 11.48
CA ARG A 6 -7.29 25.61 10.89
C ARG A 6 -7.77 26.54 9.78
N ALA A 7 -8.32 25.95 8.72
CA ALA A 7 -9.00 26.73 7.69
C ALA A 7 -10.24 27.45 8.25
N PRO A 8 -10.55 28.67 7.78
CA PRO A 8 -11.77 29.37 8.17
C PRO A 8 -13.02 28.55 7.83
N GLY A 9 -14.01 28.55 8.75
CA GLY A 9 -15.24 27.78 8.56
C GLY A 9 -15.33 26.52 9.43
N GLY A 10 -14.34 26.27 10.31
CA GLY A 10 -14.36 25.15 11.26
C GLY A 10 -13.95 23.81 10.65
N PHE A 11 -13.20 23.82 9.56
CA PHE A 11 -12.72 22.61 8.91
C PHE A 11 -11.74 21.83 9.81
N PRO A 12 -11.74 20.50 9.71
CA PRO A 12 -10.93 19.64 10.59
C PRO A 12 -9.44 19.70 10.26
N VAL A 13 -8.64 19.27 11.24
CA VAL A 13 -7.22 18.97 11.10
C VAL A 13 -7.06 17.46 11.02
N VAL A 14 -6.50 16.97 9.91
CA VAL A 14 -6.10 15.57 9.74
C VAL A 14 -4.61 15.47 10.00
N GLY A 15 -4.24 14.70 11.04
CA GLY A 15 -2.85 14.37 11.34
C GLY A 15 -2.42 13.13 10.58
N ILE A 16 -1.23 13.16 9.96
CA ILE A 16 -0.64 11.98 9.32
C ILE A 16 0.68 11.65 10.01
N ILE A 17 0.82 10.44 10.53
CA ILE A 17 2.08 9.96 11.10
C ILE A 17 2.91 9.37 9.96
N GLY A 18 4.08 10.00 9.72
CA GLY A 18 4.99 9.71 8.61
C GLY A 18 4.95 10.79 7.53
N GLY A 19 6.15 11.26 7.13
CA GLY A 19 6.35 12.35 6.15
C GLY A 19 6.59 11.87 4.72
N GLY A 20 6.14 10.67 4.34
CA GLY A 20 6.41 10.04 3.06
C GLY A 20 5.57 10.56 1.89
N GLN A 21 5.59 9.77 0.80
CA GLN A 21 4.89 10.17 -0.44
C GLN A 21 3.36 10.10 -0.33
N LEU A 22 2.79 9.22 0.50
CA LEU A 22 1.34 9.11 0.61
C LEU A 22 0.78 10.35 1.32
N ALA A 23 1.42 10.78 2.40
CA ALA A 23 1.09 12.03 3.07
C ALA A 23 1.25 13.24 2.13
N ARG A 24 2.34 13.29 1.31
CA ARG A 24 2.53 14.32 0.29
C ARG A 24 1.37 14.35 -0.71
N MET A 25 0.92 13.20 -1.21
CA MET A 25 -0.15 13.12 -2.21
C MET A 25 -1.53 13.44 -1.63
N CYS A 26 -1.73 13.39 -0.31
CA CYS A 26 -2.93 13.91 0.36
C CYS A 26 -3.03 15.44 0.31
N ALA A 27 -1.93 16.18 0.05
CA ALA A 27 -1.92 17.64 0.15
C ALA A 27 -2.85 18.32 -0.87
N ALA A 28 -2.88 17.85 -2.12
CA ALA A 28 -3.73 18.44 -3.15
C ALA A 28 -5.23 18.27 -2.83
N PRO A 29 -5.77 17.06 -2.60
CA PRO A 29 -7.17 16.91 -2.26
C PRO A 29 -7.54 17.55 -0.90
N ALA A 30 -6.63 17.62 0.07
CA ALA A 30 -6.87 18.35 1.30
C ALA A 30 -7.07 19.85 1.06
N ALA A 31 -6.27 20.45 0.18
CA ALA A 31 -6.43 21.85 -0.19
C ALA A 31 -7.77 22.10 -0.91
N GLU A 32 -8.19 21.20 -1.81
CA GLU A 32 -9.48 21.27 -2.51
C GLU A 32 -10.67 21.16 -1.56
N LEU A 33 -10.55 20.32 -0.51
CA LEU A 33 -11.58 20.12 0.52
C LEU A 33 -11.49 21.11 1.69
N ALA A 34 -10.55 22.05 1.68
CA ALA A 34 -10.24 22.98 2.76
C ALA A 34 -9.86 22.28 4.09
N ILE A 35 -9.43 21.02 4.04
CA ILE A 35 -8.95 20.26 5.18
C ILE A 35 -7.53 20.72 5.53
N THR A 36 -7.26 20.98 6.80
CA THR A 36 -5.90 21.26 7.27
C THR A 36 -5.15 19.94 7.48
N LEU A 37 -4.04 19.75 6.75
CA LEU A 37 -3.11 18.65 7.04
C LEU A 37 -2.06 19.08 8.05
N SER A 38 -1.73 18.18 8.97
CA SER A 38 -0.54 18.20 9.80
C SER A 38 0.19 16.87 9.65
N VAL A 39 1.51 16.89 9.50
CA VAL A 39 2.30 15.67 9.25
C VAL A 39 3.42 15.57 10.28
N LEU A 40 3.47 14.46 11.03
CA LEU A 40 4.65 14.16 11.85
C LEU A 40 5.74 13.58 10.94
N ALA A 41 6.69 14.40 10.56
CA ALA A 41 7.75 14.05 9.62
C ALA A 41 9.01 13.56 10.33
N GLU A 42 9.73 12.62 9.73
CA GLU A 42 11.00 12.11 10.26
C GLU A 42 12.16 13.11 10.12
N ALA A 43 12.03 14.03 9.15
CA ALA A 43 13.04 15.04 8.85
C ALA A 43 12.39 16.30 8.26
N PRO A 44 13.05 17.48 8.34
CA PRO A 44 12.48 18.72 7.84
C PRO A 44 12.36 18.78 6.31
N ASP A 45 13.08 17.92 5.60
CA ASP A 45 13.07 17.75 4.14
C ASP A 45 12.28 16.52 3.66
N ALA A 46 11.54 15.88 4.56
CA ALA A 46 10.68 14.76 4.21
C ALA A 46 9.71 15.12 3.07
N ALA A 47 9.32 14.14 2.28
CA ALA A 47 8.50 14.32 1.07
C ALA A 47 7.25 15.18 1.30
N ALA A 48 6.50 14.92 2.37
CA ALA A 48 5.31 15.69 2.72
C ALA A 48 5.64 17.05 3.31
N ALA A 49 6.74 17.20 4.06
CA ALA A 49 7.15 18.47 4.67
C ALA A 49 7.43 19.57 3.64
N GLN A 50 7.73 19.19 2.40
CA GLN A 50 7.95 20.16 1.30
C GLN A 50 6.66 20.83 0.82
N VAL A 51 5.48 20.28 1.12
CA VAL A 51 4.18 20.74 0.57
C VAL A 51 3.11 20.96 1.63
N VAL A 52 3.28 20.40 2.83
CA VAL A 52 2.34 20.54 3.95
C VAL A 52 2.85 21.63 4.90
N PRO A 53 2.08 22.69 5.14
CA PRO A 53 2.54 23.83 5.97
C PRO A 53 2.83 23.45 7.44
N SER A 54 2.11 22.46 7.98
CA SER A 54 2.31 21.97 9.35
C SER A 54 3.00 20.60 9.30
N ALA A 55 4.31 20.58 9.40
CA ALA A 55 5.12 19.36 9.37
C ALA A 55 6.16 19.37 10.52
N PRO A 56 5.70 19.21 11.79
CA PRO A 56 6.65 19.07 12.91
C PRO A 56 7.51 17.81 12.73
N VAL A 57 8.79 17.93 13.10
CA VAL A 57 9.72 16.80 13.07
C VAL A 57 9.64 16.02 14.37
N GLY A 58 9.53 14.71 14.27
CA GLY A 58 9.50 13.79 15.42
C GLY A 58 9.63 12.32 15.00
N ASP A 59 10.08 11.50 15.94
CA ASP A 59 10.15 10.04 15.74
C ASP A 59 8.77 9.42 16.04
N ASN A 60 8.25 8.63 15.13
CA ASN A 60 6.99 7.90 15.27
C ASN A 60 7.04 6.78 16.33
N ARG A 61 8.23 6.50 16.90
CA ARG A 61 8.46 5.57 18.01
C ARG A 61 8.47 6.28 19.37
N ASP A 62 8.59 7.60 19.38
CA ASP A 62 8.55 8.39 20.60
C ASP A 62 7.11 8.71 20.99
N VAL A 63 6.61 8.03 22.01
CA VAL A 63 5.23 8.17 22.54
C VAL A 63 4.90 9.65 22.84
N GLU A 64 5.81 10.38 23.47
CA GLU A 64 5.54 11.77 23.86
C GLU A 64 5.52 12.73 22.66
N ALA A 65 6.40 12.48 21.67
CA ALA A 65 6.39 13.25 20.43
C ALA A 65 5.09 13.04 19.65
N VAL A 66 4.64 11.77 19.54
CA VAL A 66 3.41 11.42 18.82
C VAL A 66 2.17 11.94 19.56
N ARG A 67 2.11 11.84 20.90
CA ARG A 67 1.05 12.43 21.73
C ARG A 67 0.96 13.94 21.56
N ALA A 68 2.10 14.62 21.60
CA ALA A 68 2.17 16.08 21.41
C ALA A 68 1.65 16.50 20.03
N PHE A 69 1.95 15.70 19.00
CA PHE A 69 1.46 15.90 17.64
C PHE A 69 -0.07 15.67 17.56
N ALA A 70 -0.55 14.57 18.09
CA ALA A 70 -1.95 14.15 17.97
C ALA A 70 -2.96 15.09 18.67
N ARG A 71 -2.53 15.81 19.72
CA ARG A 71 -3.39 16.76 20.48
C ARG A 71 -4.03 17.86 19.63
N ASP A 72 -3.36 18.25 18.55
CA ASP A 72 -3.81 19.32 17.66
C ASP A 72 -4.60 18.80 16.45
N CYS A 73 -4.85 17.48 16.37
CA CYS A 73 -5.53 16.81 15.26
C CYS A 73 -6.93 16.35 15.68
N ASP A 74 -7.92 16.46 14.78
CA ASP A 74 -9.26 15.91 14.98
C ASP A 74 -9.30 14.41 14.67
N VAL A 75 -8.47 13.96 13.73
CA VAL A 75 -8.28 12.55 13.38
C VAL A 75 -6.81 12.32 13.00
N VAL A 76 -6.30 11.15 13.30
CA VAL A 76 -4.95 10.72 12.94
C VAL A 76 -5.02 9.54 11.96
N THR A 77 -4.21 9.59 10.91
CA THR A 77 -3.98 8.51 9.96
C THR A 77 -2.49 8.28 9.72
N PHE A 78 -2.12 7.38 8.82
CA PHE A 78 -0.75 6.89 8.70
C PHE A 78 -0.25 6.91 7.25
N ASP A 79 1.00 7.34 7.05
CA ASP A 79 1.73 7.21 5.78
C ASP A 79 2.31 5.79 5.59
N HIS A 80 2.54 5.08 6.70
CA HIS A 80 3.06 3.71 6.74
C HIS A 80 2.53 2.96 7.96
N GLU A 81 2.61 1.62 7.94
CA GLU A 81 2.09 0.75 9.00
C GLU A 81 3.06 0.53 10.19
N HIS A 82 4.25 1.14 10.21
CA HIS A 82 5.34 0.79 11.15
C HIS A 82 5.30 1.55 12.50
N VAL A 83 4.15 2.11 12.88
CA VAL A 83 4.00 2.75 14.20
C VAL A 83 3.93 1.66 15.27
N PRO A 84 4.76 1.72 16.33
CA PRO A 84 4.79 0.70 17.37
C PRO A 84 3.48 0.56 18.13
N ALA A 85 3.18 -0.67 18.58
CA ALA A 85 1.94 -0.96 19.30
C ALA A 85 1.79 -0.15 20.59
N GLU A 86 2.89 0.12 21.31
CA GLU A 86 2.89 0.95 22.52
C GLU A 86 2.51 2.41 22.23
N VAL A 87 2.91 2.95 21.07
CA VAL A 87 2.52 4.30 20.63
C VAL A 87 1.03 4.34 20.32
N LEU A 88 0.54 3.36 19.55
CA LEU A 88 -0.87 3.25 19.20
C LEU A 88 -1.76 3.10 20.45
N ALA A 89 -1.35 2.24 21.40
CA ALA A 89 -2.06 2.05 22.66
C ALA A 89 -2.10 3.32 23.52
N ALA A 90 -1.01 4.10 23.51
CA ALA A 90 -0.96 5.37 24.23
C ALA A 90 -1.91 6.41 23.63
N LEU A 91 -2.00 6.51 22.30
CA LEU A 91 -2.96 7.39 21.62
C LEU A 91 -4.41 6.96 21.87
N GLU A 92 -4.68 5.66 21.85
CA GLU A 92 -6.00 5.11 22.14
C GLU A 92 -6.43 5.42 23.57
N ALA A 93 -5.51 5.27 24.54
CA ALA A 93 -5.76 5.62 25.95
C ALA A 93 -6.02 7.13 26.14
N ASP A 94 -5.43 7.98 25.33
CA ASP A 94 -5.68 9.43 25.32
C ASP A 94 -6.97 9.82 24.57
N GLY A 95 -7.69 8.85 23.97
CA GLY A 95 -8.93 9.09 23.23
C GLY A 95 -8.74 9.70 21.85
N VAL A 96 -7.55 9.57 21.26
CA VAL A 96 -7.26 10.04 19.90
C VAL A 96 -8.02 9.19 18.88
N VAL A 97 -8.77 9.84 18.00
CA VAL A 97 -9.44 9.15 16.88
C VAL A 97 -8.41 8.77 15.84
N MET A 98 -8.25 7.47 15.59
CA MET A 98 -7.29 6.92 14.62
C MET A 98 -8.00 6.12 13.54
N HIS A 99 -7.63 6.35 12.28
CA HIS A 99 -8.10 5.61 11.12
C HIS A 99 -6.93 5.25 10.17
N PRO A 100 -6.67 3.93 9.93
CA PRO A 100 -7.36 2.78 10.54
C PRO A 100 -7.13 2.71 12.05
N THR A 101 -8.01 1.97 12.74
CA THR A 101 -7.84 1.71 14.18
C THR A 101 -6.62 0.82 14.43
N PRO A 102 -6.01 0.85 15.63
CA PRO A 102 -4.92 -0.06 15.98
C PRO A 102 -5.27 -1.53 15.76
N ALA A 103 -6.53 -1.92 16.05
CA ALA A 103 -7.03 -3.28 15.86
C ALA A 103 -7.03 -3.72 14.38
N ALA A 104 -7.29 -2.81 13.45
CA ALA A 104 -7.22 -3.09 12.01
C ALA A 104 -5.77 -3.05 11.50
N LEU A 105 -4.96 -2.12 12.01
CA LEU A 105 -3.58 -1.91 11.54
C LEU A 105 -2.69 -3.13 11.78
N VAL A 106 -2.96 -3.93 12.82
CA VAL A 106 -2.19 -5.15 13.13
C VAL A 106 -2.14 -6.12 11.95
N PHE A 107 -3.19 -6.19 11.12
CA PHE A 107 -3.24 -7.11 9.98
C PHE A 107 -2.36 -6.70 8.79
N ALA A 108 -1.87 -5.46 8.75
CA ALA A 108 -0.81 -5.05 7.84
C ALA A 108 0.59 -5.16 8.48
N GLN A 109 0.66 -5.13 9.82
CA GLN A 109 1.92 -5.21 10.56
C GLN A 109 2.39 -6.65 10.78
N ASP A 110 1.46 -7.61 10.86
CA ASP A 110 1.72 -9.01 11.20
C ASP A 110 1.03 -9.96 10.23
N LYS A 111 1.84 -10.59 9.36
CA LYS A 111 1.35 -11.50 8.31
C LYS A 111 0.74 -12.79 8.86
N ILE A 112 1.20 -13.27 10.03
CA ILE A 112 0.61 -14.45 10.67
C ILE A 112 -0.77 -14.10 11.22
N ALA A 113 -0.91 -12.97 11.92
CA ALA A 113 -2.21 -12.50 12.40
C ALA A 113 -3.19 -12.28 11.23
N MET A 114 -2.70 -11.70 10.13
CA MET A 114 -3.48 -11.55 8.89
C MET A 114 -3.97 -12.90 8.35
N ARG A 115 -3.08 -13.90 8.21
CA ARG A 115 -3.45 -15.23 7.70
C ARG A 115 -4.48 -15.92 8.57
N HIS A 116 -4.30 -15.89 9.90
CA HIS A 116 -5.30 -16.42 10.82
C HIS A 116 -6.67 -15.77 10.59
N ARG A 117 -6.70 -14.43 10.57
CA ARG A 117 -7.95 -13.71 10.43
C ARG A 117 -8.63 -13.94 9.09
N LEU A 118 -7.89 -13.94 7.99
CA LEU A 118 -8.44 -14.22 6.66
C LEU A 118 -9.01 -15.65 6.58
N THR A 119 -8.34 -16.62 7.20
CA THR A 119 -8.84 -18.00 7.30
C THR A 119 -10.15 -18.06 8.11
N GLU A 120 -10.22 -17.37 9.26
CA GLU A 120 -11.43 -17.32 10.10
C GLU A 120 -12.66 -16.74 9.39
N ILE A 121 -12.46 -15.77 8.49
CA ILE A 121 -13.54 -15.13 7.72
C ILE A 121 -13.72 -15.76 6.34
N ASP A 122 -13.15 -16.94 6.11
CA ASP A 122 -13.28 -17.72 4.87
C ASP A 122 -12.88 -16.92 3.61
N VAL A 123 -11.74 -16.23 3.67
CA VAL A 123 -11.10 -15.56 2.53
C VAL A 123 -9.96 -16.43 2.03
N ALA A 124 -9.96 -16.71 0.72
CA ALA A 124 -8.96 -17.58 0.09
C ALA A 124 -7.54 -16.99 0.23
N CYS A 125 -6.63 -17.79 0.78
CA CYS A 125 -5.21 -17.51 0.92
C CYS A 125 -4.42 -18.68 0.34
N PRO A 126 -3.12 -18.50 0.02
CA PRO A 126 -2.23 -19.64 -0.17
C PRO A 126 -2.28 -20.57 1.05
N ALA A 127 -2.05 -21.88 0.85
CA ALA A 127 -1.82 -22.76 1.98
C ALA A 127 -0.65 -22.21 2.80
N TRP A 128 -0.76 -22.18 4.13
CA TRP A 128 0.22 -21.55 5.00
C TRP A 128 0.41 -22.26 6.34
N ALA A 129 1.58 -22.07 6.92
CA ALA A 129 1.90 -22.55 8.27
C ALA A 129 2.84 -21.56 8.97
N GLN A 130 2.85 -21.62 10.31
CA GLN A 130 3.82 -20.95 11.15
C GLN A 130 4.90 -21.96 11.53
N ALA A 131 6.17 -21.65 11.26
CA ALA A 131 7.29 -22.51 11.58
C ALA A 131 8.21 -21.87 12.65
N ARG A 132 8.62 -22.66 13.61
CA ARG A 132 9.61 -22.29 14.63
C ARG A 132 10.82 -23.23 14.63
N THR A 133 10.71 -24.36 13.97
CA THR A 133 11.74 -25.41 13.88
C THR A 133 11.88 -25.91 12.44
N ALA A 134 13.01 -26.51 12.12
CA ALA A 134 13.23 -27.19 10.84
C ALA A 134 12.20 -28.31 10.58
N GLN A 135 11.72 -28.96 11.66
CA GLN A 135 10.70 -29.99 11.56
C GLN A 135 9.37 -29.39 11.08
N ASP A 136 8.95 -28.22 11.57
CA ASP A 136 7.72 -27.55 11.12
C ASP A 136 7.79 -27.25 9.61
N VAL A 137 8.99 -26.87 9.13
CA VAL A 137 9.24 -26.60 7.70
C VAL A 137 9.06 -27.88 6.87
N GLU A 138 9.64 -29.00 7.32
CA GLU A 138 9.51 -30.30 6.66
C GLU A 138 8.06 -30.80 6.66
N GLU A 139 7.36 -30.66 7.77
CA GLU A 139 5.95 -31.06 7.90
C GLU A 139 5.04 -30.29 6.96
N PHE A 140 5.26 -28.98 6.82
CA PHE A 140 4.49 -28.16 5.88
C PHE A 140 4.86 -28.50 4.42
N ALA A 141 6.15 -28.66 4.11
CA ALA A 141 6.60 -29.06 2.77
C ALA A 141 6.06 -30.44 2.35
N ALA A 142 5.87 -31.37 3.31
CA ALA A 142 5.25 -32.66 3.02
C ALA A 142 3.78 -32.55 2.60
N GLN A 143 3.09 -31.45 2.98
CA GLN A 143 1.68 -31.21 2.61
C GLN A 143 1.55 -30.52 1.25
N VAL A 144 2.38 -29.51 0.95
CA VAL A 144 2.21 -28.64 -0.22
C VAL A 144 3.29 -28.83 -1.28
N GLY A 145 4.38 -29.52 -0.97
CA GLY A 145 5.54 -29.68 -1.86
C GLY A 145 6.56 -28.55 -1.78
N TRP A 146 7.71 -28.77 -2.38
CA TRP A 146 8.76 -27.79 -2.58
C TRP A 146 8.62 -27.11 -3.95
N PRO A 147 9.09 -25.87 -4.15
CA PRO A 147 9.64 -24.97 -3.14
C PRO A 147 8.56 -24.25 -2.31
N LEU A 148 8.93 -23.72 -1.14
CA LEU A 148 8.08 -22.90 -0.29
C LEU A 148 8.45 -21.41 -0.40
N ILE A 149 7.51 -20.55 -0.08
CA ILE A 149 7.74 -19.12 0.20
C ILE A 149 7.83 -18.94 1.72
N ALA A 150 8.97 -18.48 2.21
CA ALA A 150 9.15 -18.10 3.61
C ALA A 150 9.11 -16.57 3.74
N LYS A 151 8.34 -16.06 4.70
CA LYS A 151 8.21 -14.61 4.96
C LYS A 151 8.47 -14.30 6.42
N THR A 152 9.13 -13.15 6.68
CA THR A 152 9.15 -12.60 8.02
C THR A 152 7.74 -12.11 8.38
N PRO A 153 7.16 -12.50 9.53
CA PRO A 153 5.82 -12.06 9.92
C PRO A 153 5.69 -10.54 9.99
N ARG A 154 6.71 -9.88 10.52
CA ARG A 154 6.76 -8.43 10.70
C ARG A 154 7.90 -7.81 9.93
N GLY A 155 7.72 -6.55 9.52
CA GLY A 155 8.67 -5.88 8.64
C GLY A 155 8.67 -6.47 7.24
N GLY A 156 9.59 -6.05 6.40
CA GLY A 156 9.63 -6.43 4.99
C GLY A 156 8.73 -5.56 4.13
N TYR A 157 9.24 -5.17 2.98
CA TYR A 157 8.55 -4.38 1.94
C TYR A 157 9.31 -4.55 0.62
N ASP A 158 8.63 -4.41 -0.50
CA ASP A 158 9.24 -4.53 -1.85
C ASP A 158 10.14 -5.79 -1.94
N GLY A 159 9.62 -6.97 -1.59
CA GLY A 159 10.32 -8.26 -1.64
C GLY A 159 11.36 -8.52 -0.54
N LYS A 160 11.63 -7.56 0.35
CA LYS A 160 12.49 -7.78 1.52
C LYS A 160 11.78 -8.61 2.58
N GLY A 161 12.49 -9.55 3.18
CA GLY A 161 11.90 -10.49 4.15
C GLY A 161 11.06 -11.59 3.50
N VAL A 162 11.31 -11.91 2.22
CA VAL A 162 10.72 -13.03 1.48
C VAL A 162 11.84 -13.89 0.91
N ARG A 163 11.72 -15.21 1.04
CA ARG A 163 12.65 -16.20 0.45
C ARG A 163 11.87 -17.31 -0.25
N LEU A 164 12.34 -17.69 -1.43
CA LEU A 164 11.99 -18.96 -2.05
C LEU A 164 12.97 -20.01 -1.53
N VAL A 165 12.47 -21.08 -0.92
CA VAL A 165 13.31 -22.10 -0.28
C VAL A 165 12.94 -23.50 -0.76
N SER A 166 13.96 -24.34 -0.93
CA SER A 166 13.82 -25.71 -1.43
C SER A 166 14.25 -26.74 -0.39
N SER A 167 14.72 -26.29 0.76
CA SER A 167 15.09 -27.16 1.90
C SER A 167 15.01 -26.37 3.22
N PRO A 168 14.83 -27.05 4.38
CA PRO A 168 14.86 -26.39 5.67
C PRO A 168 16.18 -25.67 5.98
N ALA A 169 17.31 -26.21 5.50
CA ALA A 169 18.63 -25.63 5.74
C ALA A 169 18.78 -24.19 5.20
N GLU A 170 18.01 -23.81 4.22
CA GLU A 170 18.00 -22.45 3.68
C GLU A 170 17.34 -21.43 4.63
N LEU A 171 16.74 -21.91 5.73
CA LEU A 171 16.10 -21.11 6.78
C LEU A 171 16.83 -21.20 8.13
N ASP A 172 17.98 -21.87 8.23
CA ASP A 172 18.69 -22.06 9.50
C ASP A 172 18.97 -20.73 10.22
N ASP A 173 19.43 -19.71 9.48
CA ASP A 173 19.68 -18.36 10.02
C ASP A 173 18.42 -17.68 10.53
N TRP A 174 17.27 -17.86 9.85
CA TRP A 174 15.99 -17.31 10.29
C TRP A 174 15.41 -18.06 11.49
N LEU A 175 15.57 -19.36 11.58
CA LEU A 175 15.14 -20.17 12.73
C LEU A 175 15.97 -19.85 13.97
N GLU A 176 17.28 -19.65 13.81
CA GLU A 176 18.15 -19.16 14.89
C GLU A 176 17.76 -17.74 15.32
N GLN A 177 17.45 -16.85 14.36
CA GLN A 177 16.99 -15.50 14.68
C GLN A 177 15.63 -15.52 15.37
N ALA A 178 14.68 -16.36 14.94
CA ALA A 178 13.37 -16.52 15.57
C ALA A 178 13.50 -16.94 17.05
N THR A 179 14.48 -17.80 17.35
CA THR A 179 14.77 -18.21 18.74
C THR A 179 15.26 -17.03 19.59
N ARG A 180 16.10 -16.14 19.04
CA ARG A 180 16.56 -14.92 19.73
C ARG A 180 15.41 -13.92 19.88
N ASP A 181 14.69 -13.65 18.79
CA ASP A 181 13.58 -12.68 18.74
C ASP A 181 12.44 -13.06 19.68
N ALA A 182 12.20 -14.36 19.93
CA ALA A 182 11.19 -14.81 20.89
C ALA A 182 11.47 -14.34 22.33
N ALA A 183 12.74 -14.10 22.68
CA ALA A 183 13.14 -13.62 24.00
C ALA A 183 13.26 -12.09 24.06
N GLU A 184 13.67 -11.44 22.97
CA GLU A 184 14.08 -10.04 22.93
C GLU A 184 13.06 -9.15 22.20
N GLY A 185 12.12 -9.72 21.48
CA GLY A 185 11.28 -9.05 20.51
C GLY A 185 12.01 -8.88 19.17
N GLY A 186 11.28 -8.93 18.07
CA GLY A 186 11.86 -8.78 16.74
C GLY A 186 10.91 -9.23 15.64
N PRO A 187 11.31 -9.09 14.37
CA PRO A 187 10.43 -9.43 13.23
C PRO A 187 10.08 -10.92 13.14
N LEU A 188 10.87 -11.81 13.74
CA LEU A 188 10.67 -13.26 13.76
C LEU A 188 10.24 -13.79 15.14
N ALA A 189 9.82 -12.93 16.09
CA ALA A 189 9.43 -13.34 17.44
C ALA A 189 8.32 -14.40 17.44
N ASP A 190 7.43 -14.36 16.47
CA ASP A 190 6.35 -15.32 16.28
C ASP A 190 6.74 -16.50 15.37
N GLY A 191 8.00 -16.59 14.92
CA GLY A 191 8.50 -17.61 13.99
C GLY A 191 8.49 -17.10 12.55
N ILE A 192 8.44 -18.03 11.61
CA ILE A 192 8.46 -17.77 10.15
C ILE A 192 7.07 -18.08 9.59
N LEU A 193 6.53 -17.23 8.76
CA LEU A 193 5.37 -17.57 7.93
C LEU A 193 5.86 -18.37 6.71
N LEU A 194 5.37 -19.58 6.57
CA LEU A 194 5.54 -20.40 5.36
C LEU A 194 4.27 -20.38 4.53
N GLU A 195 4.44 -20.29 3.23
CA GLU A 195 3.34 -20.38 2.26
C GLU A 195 3.72 -21.33 1.11
N GLU A 196 2.73 -21.97 0.52
CA GLU A 196 2.92 -22.65 -0.75
C GLU A 196 3.37 -21.66 -1.82
N LYS A 197 4.21 -22.11 -2.75
CA LYS A 197 4.50 -21.32 -3.93
C LYS A 197 3.31 -21.38 -4.88
N VAL A 198 2.51 -20.31 -4.90
CA VAL A 198 1.37 -20.18 -5.78
C VAL A 198 1.81 -20.12 -7.25
N ASP A 199 1.20 -20.94 -8.11
CA ASP A 199 1.31 -20.80 -9.56
C ASP A 199 0.18 -19.90 -10.06
N PHE A 200 0.51 -18.63 -10.28
CA PHE A 200 -0.46 -17.59 -10.63
C PHE A 200 -0.30 -17.12 -12.07
N THR A 201 -1.38 -16.65 -12.69
CA THR A 201 -1.39 -16.09 -14.04
C THR A 201 -0.98 -14.64 -14.07
N ARG A 202 -1.40 -13.86 -13.06
CA ARG A 202 -1.06 -12.43 -12.87
C ARG A 202 -1.36 -11.99 -11.45
N GLU A 203 -0.84 -10.81 -11.11
CA GLU A 203 -1.12 -10.16 -9.86
C GLU A 203 -2.26 -9.15 -10.03
N LEU A 204 -3.20 -9.15 -9.09
CA LEU A 204 -4.34 -8.24 -9.03
C LEU A 204 -4.30 -7.42 -7.74
N ALA A 205 -4.97 -6.28 -7.75
CA ALA A 205 -5.23 -5.54 -6.52
C ALA A 205 -6.66 -4.98 -6.51
N VAL A 206 -7.27 -5.01 -5.32
CA VAL A 206 -8.56 -4.38 -5.04
C VAL A 206 -8.34 -3.26 -4.05
N LEU A 207 -8.73 -2.03 -4.44
CA LEU A 207 -8.78 -0.91 -3.52
C LEU A 207 -10.19 -0.75 -2.97
N VAL A 208 -10.29 -0.55 -1.65
CA VAL A 208 -11.55 -0.27 -0.96
C VAL A 208 -11.36 0.94 -0.05
N ALA A 209 -12.36 1.80 0.00
CA ALA A 209 -12.51 2.82 1.04
C ALA A 209 -13.70 2.46 1.92
N ARG A 210 -13.56 2.61 3.23
CA ARG A 210 -14.65 2.44 4.19
C ARG A 210 -14.60 3.54 5.26
N SER A 211 -15.77 4.09 5.59
CA SER A 211 -15.89 5.13 6.62
C SER A 211 -16.33 4.54 7.98
N PRO A 212 -16.19 5.28 9.08
CA PRO A 212 -16.73 4.88 10.39
C PRO A 212 -18.24 4.60 10.40
N SER A 213 -19.02 5.27 9.52
CA SER A 213 -20.48 5.04 9.34
C SER A 213 -20.78 3.88 8.38
N ASP A 214 -19.84 2.97 8.14
CA ASP A 214 -19.99 1.76 7.31
C ASP A 214 -20.28 2.01 5.82
N GLN A 215 -20.10 3.24 5.32
CA GLN A 215 -20.09 3.44 3.88
C GLN A 215 -18.87 2.75 3.29
N ALA A 216 -19.04 2.03 2.19
CA ALA A 216 -17.93 1.39 1.48
C ALA A 216 -18.00 1.67 -0.02
N ALA A 217 -16.84 1.83 -0.64
CA ALA A 217 -16.68 2.01 -2.07
C ALA A 217 -15.40 1.29 -2.54
N ALA A 218 -15.51 0.52 -3.62
CA ALA A 218 -14.38 -0.18 -4.23
C ALA A 218 -14.13 0.38 -5.63
N TRP A 219 -12.85 0.58 -5.98
CA TRP A 219 -12.44 0.84 -7.36
C TRP A 219 -12.45 -0.45 -8.17
N PRO A 220 -12.46 -0.37 -9.51
CA PRO A 220 -12.25 -1.55 -10.34
C PRO A 220 -11.00 -2.31 -9.94
N VAL A 221 -11.06 -3.63 -10.05
CA VAL A 221 -9.88 -4.49 -9.88
C VAL A 221 -8.83 -4.10 -10.91
N VAL A 222 -7.59 -3.98 -10.47
CA VAL A 222 -6.45 -3.63 -11.32
C VAL A 222 -5.45 -4.79 -11.44
N GLU A 223 -4.72 -4.81 -12.55
CA GLU A 223 -3.55 -5.68 -12.69
C GLU A 223 -2.30 -4.92 -12.28
N THR A 224 -1.43 -5.55 -11.49
CA THR A 224 -0.11 -5.03 -11.14
C THR A 224 0.96 -5.84 -11.85
N VAL A 225 1.83 -5.16 -12.60
CA VAL A 225 2.94 -5.77 -13.32
C VAL A 225 4.20 -5.61 -12.50
N GLN A 226 4.82 -6.72 -12.14
CA GLN A 226 6.06 -6.74 -11.37
C GLN A 226 7.26 -7.02 -12.29
N THR A 227 8.37 -6.34 -12.01
CA THR A 227 9.69 -6.64 -12.60
C THR A 227 10.68 -6.72 -11.46
N ASP A 228 11.35 -7.86 -11.32
CA ASP A 228 12.29 -8.13 -10.22
C ASP A 228 11.72 -7.88 -8.82
N GLY A 229 10.43 -8.21 -8.62
CA GLY A 229 9.73 -8.03 -7.35
C GLY A 229 9.31 -6.59 -7.03
N ILE A 230 9.45 -5.66 -8.00
CA ILE A 230 9.03 -4.27 -7.86
C ILE A 230 7.88 -4.00 -8.82
N CYS A 231 6.76 -3.46 -8.33
CA CYS A 231 5.66 -3.03 -9.18
C CYS A 231 6.15 -1.92 -10.13
N THR A 232 6.10 -2.18 -11.44
CA THR A 232 6.49 -1.24 -12.50
C THR A 232 5.31 -0.57 -13.15
N GLN A 233 4.19 -1.29 -13.37
CA GLN A 233 2.97 -0.74 -13.96
C GLN A 233 1.74 -1.20 -13.19
N VAL A 234 0.67 -0.41 -13.29
CA VAL A 234 -0.69 -0.77 -12.89
C VAL A 234 -1.62 -0.50 -14.07
N LEU A 235 -2.40 -1.50 -14.44
CA LEU A 235 -3.39 -1.43 -15.53
C LEU A 235 -4.79 -1.36 -14.91
N ALA A 236 -5.49 -0.30 -15.12
CA ALA A 236 -6.79 -0.03 -14.50
C ALA A 236 -7.87 0.29 -15.54
N PRO A 237 -8.96 -0.48 -15.58
CA PRO A 237 -9.20 -1.78 -14.94
C PRO A 237 -8.26 -2.86 -15.43
N ALA A 238 -8.14 -3.98 -14.70
CA ALA A 238 -7.39 -5.16 -15.14
C ALA A 238 -7.91 -5.65 -16.51
N PRO A 239 -7.05 -5.71 -17.55
CA PRO A 239 -7.49 -6.07 -18.90
C PRO A 239 -7.96 -7.53 -18.95
N ASP A 240 -9.00 -7.79 -19.73
CA ASP A 240 -9.54 -9.14 -19.98
C ASP A 240 -9.83 -9.95 -18.70
N LEU A 241 -10.08 -9.25 -17.58
CA LEU A 241 -10.46 -9.90 -16.32
C LEU A 241 -11.86 -10.51 -16.45
N ASP A 242 -11.97 -11.78 -16.08
CA ASP A 242 -13.27 -12.45 -16.02
C ASP A 242 -14.23 -11.64 -15.12
N PRO A 243 -15.44 -11.27 -15.60
CA PRO A 243 -16.37 -10.45 -14.83
C PRO A 243 -16.83 -11.09 -13.51
N HIS A 244 -16.89 -12.43 -13.44
CA HIS A 244 -17.19 -13.12 -12.19
C HIS A 244 -16.02 -13.01 -11.21
N LEU A 245 -14.79 -13.23 -11.68
CA LEU A 245 -13.61 -13.04 -10.85
C LEU A 245 -13.51 -11.62 -10.33
N ALA A 246 -13.75 -10.60 -11.20
CA ALA A 246 -13.78 -9.20 -10.77
C ALA A 246 -14.80 -8.96 -9.65
N ALA A 247 -15.99 -9.54 -9.76
CA ALA A 247 -17.05 -9.40 -8.76
C ALA A 247 -16.67 -10.07 -7.43
N VAL A 248 -16.20 -11.33 -7.45
CA VAL A 248 -15.84 -12.04 -6.23
C VAL A 248 -14.59 -11.47 -5.54
N ALA A 249 -13.61 -10.95 -6.30
CA ALA A 249 -12.45 -10.26 -5.75
C ALA A 249 -12.86 -8.95 -5.07
N THR A 250 -13.76 -8.18 -5.68
CA THR A 250 -14.31 -6.96 -5.09
C THR A 250 -15.10 -7.26 -3.82
N GLU A 251 -15.95 -8.29 -3.83
CA GLU A 251 -16.70 -8.73 -2.66
C GLU A 251 -15.76 -9.16 -1.51
N ALA A 252 -14.68 -9.86 -1.84
CA ALA A 252 -13.67 -10.23 -0.85
C ALA A 252 -13.03 -8.99 -0.20
N GLY A 253 -12.67 -7.98 -0.99
CA GLY A 253 -12.16 -6.71 -0.46
C GLY A 253 -13.14 -6.03 0.49
N LEU A 254 -14.41 -5.95 0.12
CA LEU A 254 -15.46 -5.38 0.97
C LEU A 254 -15.67 -6.19 2.26
N ARG A 255 -15.69 -7.52 2.17
CA ARG A 255 -15.80 -8.43 3.32
C ARG A 255 -14.61 -8.31 4.27
N ILE A 256 -13.40 -8.18 3.74
CA ILE A 256 -12.19 -7.93 4.54
C ILE A 256 -12.34 -6.58 5.27
N ALA A 257 -12.73 -5.51 4.57
CA ALA A 257 -12.93 -4.18 5.17
C ALA A 257 -13.88 -4.21 6.37
N GLU A 258 -15.02 -4.87 6.21
CA GLU A 258 -16.04 -5.02 7.24
C GLU A 258 -15.53 -5.83 8.43
N ASN A 259 -15.01 -7.04 8.19
CA ASN A 259 -14.64 -7.97 9.25
C ASN A 259 -13.37 -7.56 10.02
N LEU A 260 -12.47 -6.79 9.40
CA LEU A 260 -11.28 -6.24 10.05
C LEU A 260 -11.53 -4.84 10.64
N GLY A 261 -12.71 -4.27 10.42
CA GLY A 261 -13.04 -2.93 10.90
C GLY A 261 -12.15 -1.83 10.30
N VAL A 262 -11.73 -2.00 9.05
CA VAL A 262 -10.85 -1.04 8.38
C VAL A 262 -11.60 0.26 8.13
N THR A 263 -10.98 1.39 8.41
CA THR A 263 -11.47 2.74 8.07
C THR A 263 -10.38 3.51 7.32
N GLY A 264 -10.77 4.28 6.32
CA GLY A 264 -9.85 4.86 5.35
C GLY A 264 -9.81 4.05 4.06
N VAL A 265 -8.79 4.29 3.23
CA VAL A 265 -8.48 3.49 2.04
C VAL A 265 -7.51 2.39 2.41
N PHE A 266 -7.76 1.20 1.91
CA PHE A 266 -6.83 0.08 2.00
C PHE A 266 -6.79 -0.71 0.70
N ALA A 267 -5.76 -1.53 0.53
CA ALA A 267 -5.59 -2.40 -0.63
C ALA A 267 -5.50 -3.87 -0.22
N VAL A 268 -6.05 -4.72 -1.06
CA VAL A 268 -5.89 -6.18 -1.00
C VAL A 268 -5.12 -6.60 -2.25
N GLU A 269 -3.90 -7.10 -2.07
CA GLU A 269 -3.11 -7.69 -3.13
C GLU A 269 -3.48 -9.17 -3.29
N MET A 270 -3.68 -9.61 -4.51
CA MET A 270 -4.19 -10.94 -4.84
C MET A 270 -3.41 -11.55 -5.99
N PHE A 271 -3.33 -12.86 -6.01
CA PHE A 271 -2.91 -13.63 -7.19
C PHE A 271 -4.15 -14.18 -7.90
N GLU A 272 -4.23 -14.00 -9.23
CA GLU A 272 -5.17 -14.76 -10.05
C GLU A 272 -4.61 -16.16 -10.25
N VAL A 273 -5.38 -17.14 -9.83
CA VAL A 273 -5.02 -18.55 -9.96
C VAL A 273 -6.06 -19.30 -10.81
N ARG A 274 -5.70 -20.48 -11.27
CA ARG A 274 -6.62 -21.40 -11.93
C ARG A 274 -6.99 -22.52 -10.97
N ASP A 275 -8.28 -22.76 -10.82
CA ASP A 275 -8.77 -23.92 -10.11
C ASP A 275 -8.22 -25.20 -10.79
N PRO A 276 -7.55 -26.10 -10.07
CA PRO A 276 -6.87 -27.23 -10.67
C PRO A 276 -7.81 -28.28 -11.27
N GLU A 277 -9.08 -28.34 -10.83
CA GLU A 277 -10.06 -29.31 -11.30
C GLU A 277 -10.87 -28.78 -12.48
N THR A 278 -11.30 -27.51 -12.41
CA THR A 278 -12.20 -26.91 -13.39
C THR A 278 -11.50 -26.01 -14.41
N GLY A 279 -10.29 -25.55 -14.11
CA GLY A 279 -9.56 -24.55 -14.89
C GLY A 279 -10.15 -23.14 -14.78
N SER A 280 -11.17 -22.95 -13.95
CA SER A 280 -11.84 -21.66 -13.76
C SER A 280 -10.92 -20.65 -13.06
N PRO A 281 -10.98 -19.35 -13.42
CA PRO A 281 -10.22 -18.34 -12.73
C PRO A 281 -10.73 -18.13 -11.29
N SER A 282 -9.80 -17.98 -10.36
CA SER A 282 -10.04 -17.70 -8.94
C SER A 282 -8.96 -16.75 -8.42
N TYR A 283 -9.00 -16.43 -7.14
CA TYR A 283 -7.97 -15.61 -6.48
C TYR A 283 -7.52 -16.22 -5.15
N VAL A 284 -6.32 -15.86 -4.74
CA VAL A 284 -5.85 -15.99 -3.35
C VAL A 284 -5.24 -14.67 -2.90
N VAL A 285 -5.49 -14.29 -1.63
CA VAL A 285 -4.97 -13.04 -1.06
C VAL A 285 -3.50 -13.20 -0.72
N ASN A 286 -2.67 -12.29 -1.24
CA ASN A 286 -1.25 -12.20 -0.93
C ASN A 286 -0.99 -11.34 0.31
N GLU A 287 -1.40 -10.06 0.29
CA GLU A 287 -1.07 -9.09 1.34
C GLU A 287 -2.16 -8.02 1.48
N LEU A 288 -2.19 -7.36 2.64
CA LEU A 288 -3.05 -6.22 2.92
C LEU A 288 -2.20 -4.99 3.20
N ALA A 289 -2.61 -3.84 2.69
CA ALA A 289 -2.04 -2.54 3.04
C ALA A 289 -3.14 -1.63 3.61
N MET A 290 -3.02 -1.25 4.88
CA MET A 290 -4.05 -0.47 5.61
C MET A 290 -3.92 1.04 5.39
N ARG A 291 -3.64 1.47 4.18
CA ARG A 291 -3.41 2.86 3.74
C ARG A 291 -3.62 2.99 2.24
N PRO A 292 -3.65 4.23 1.69
CA PRO A 292 -3.51 4.42 0.24
C PRO A 292 -2.32 3.64 -0.31
N HIS A 293 -2.50 3.00 -1.46
CA HIS A 293 -1.54 2.02 -1.96
C HIS A 293 -1.05 2.36 -3.37
N ASN A 294 0.15 1.86 -3.72
CA ASN A 294 0.74 2.06 -5.03
C ASN A 294 -0.18 1.61 -6.18
N SER A 295 -0.87 0.49 -6.01
CA SER A 295 -1.85 -0.01 -6.99
C SER A 295 -3.04 0.92 -7.22
N GLY A 296 -3.24 1.93 -6.36
CA GLY A 296 -4.29 2.94 -6.47
C GLY A 296 -3.84 4.29 -7.03
N HIS A 297 -2.56 4.49 -7.33
CA HIS A 297 -2.07 5.80 -7.79
C HIS A 297 -2.66 6.23 -9.15
N TRP A 298 -3.03 5.28 -9.99
CA TRP A 298 -3.75 5.55 -11.24
C TRP A 298 -5.03 6.36 -11.02
N SER A 299 -5.69 6.17 -9.87
CA SER A 299 -6.98 6.79 -9.55
C SER A 299 -6.90 8.31 -9.36
N MET A 300 -5.70 8.87 -9.15
CA MET A 300 -5.51 10.32 -9.01
C MET A 300 -5.99 11.07 -10.26
N ASP A 301 -5.77 10.50 -11.43
CA ASP A 301 -6.16 11.11 -12.71
C ASP A 301 -7.22 10.28 -13.43
N GLY A 302 -7.21 8.96 -13.26
CA GLY A 302 -8.03 8.00 -14.00
C GLY A 302 -9.40 7.69 -13.37
N ALA A 303 -9.64 8.01 -12.10
CA ALA A 303 -10.94 7.82 -11.45
C ALA A 303 -11.67 9.15 -11.21
N VAL A 304 -12.99 9.08 -11.03
CA VAL A 304 -13.81 10.26 -10.66
C VAL A 304 -13.35 10.79 -9.31
N THR A 305 -13.16 9.90 -8.33
CA THR A 305 -12.57 10.22 -7.02
C THR A 305 -11.30 9.39 -6.84
N GLY A 306 -10.17 10.09 -6.69
CA GLY A 306 -8.87 9.45 -6.45
C GLY A 306 -8.74 8.93 -5.01
N GLN A 307 -7.83 7.99 -4.81
CA GLN A 307 -7.67 7.32 -3.52
C GLN A 307 -7.32 8.26 -2.35
N PHE A 308 -6.59 9.34 -2.59
CA PHE A 308 -6.18 10.28 -1.54
C PHE A 308 -7.34 11.18 -1.10
N GLU A 309 -8.16 11.66 -2.02
CA GLU A 309 -9.41 12.35 -1.70
C GLU A 309 -10.35 11.43 -0.95
N GLN A 310 -10.53 10.22 -1.46
CA GLN A 310 -11.41 9.23 -0.84
C GLN A 310 -10.93 8.84 0.56
N HIS A 311 -9.61 8.74 0.77
CA HIS A 311 -9.04 8.48 2.09
C HIS A 311 -9.40 9.58 3.08
N LEU A 312 -9.22 10.84 2.70
CA LEU A 312 -9.61 11.99 3.54
C LEU A 312 -11.10 12.01 3.83
N ARG A 313 -11.95 11.72 2.84
CA ARG A 313 -13.40 11.58 3.07
C ARG A 313 -13.70 10.46 4.04
N ALA A 314 -13.08 9.30 3.86
CA ALA A 314 -13.33 8.12 4.69
C ALA A 314 -12.91 8.34 6.16
N VAL A 315 -11.71 8.87 6.42
CA VAL A 315 -11.22 9.09 7.79
C VAL A 315 -11.96 10.21 8.53
N LEU A 316 -12.63 11.10 7.79
CA LEU A 316 -13.47 12.18 8.35
C LEU A 316 -14.96 11.84 8.36
N ASP A 317 -15.32 10.61 8.02
CA ASP A 317 -16.72 10.16 7.91
C ASP A 317 -17.57 11.01 6.97
N LEU A 318 -16.96 11.57 5.92
CA LEU A 318 -17.69 12.28 4.87
C LEU A 318 -18.29 11.27 3.89
N PRO A 319 -19.37 11.64 3.15
CA PRO A 319 -19.88 10.80 2.08
C PRO A 319 -18.79 10.44 1.08
N LEU A 320 -18.67 9.13 0.77
CA LEU A 320 -17.68 8.66 -0.17
C LEU A 320 -17.99 9.11 -1.59
N GLY A 321 -16.95 9.43 -2.36
CA GLY A 321 -17.05 9.80 -3.77
C GLY A 321 -17.18 8.57 -4.68
N ALA A 322 -17.57 8.82 -5.94
CA ALA A 322 -17.69 7.77 -6.94
C ALA A 322 -16.30 7.23 -7.36
N PRO A 323 -16.03 5.92 -7.24
CA PRO A 323 -14.72 5.33 -7.54
C PRO A 323 -14.55 4.96 -9.03
N GLY A 324 -15.55 5.17 -9.86
CA GLY A 324 -15.57 4.76 -11.28
C GLY A 324 -14.44 5.39 -12.09
N PRO A 325 -13.97 4.70 -13.14
CA PRO A 325 -12.96 5.23 -14.05
C PRO A 325 -13.53 6.37 -14.92
N ARG A 326 -12.65 7.27 -15.35
CA ARG A 326 -12.97 8.39 -16.27
C ARG A 326 -12.86 7.97 -17.73
N GLU A 327 -11.93 7.09 -18.03
CA GLU A 327 -11.63 6.57 -19.36
C GLU A 327 -11.66 5.04 -19.34
N PRO A 328 -11.73 4.37 -20.50
CA PRO A 328 -11.73 2.91 -20.57
C PRO A 328 -10.54 2.27 -19.85
N TYR A 329 -9.34 2.84 -20.00
CA TYR A 329 -8.14 2.40 -19.31
C TYR A 329 -7.33 3.59 -18.79
N THR A 330 -6.64 3.35 -17.68
CA THR A 330 -5.54 4.19 -17.19
C THR A 330 -4.36 3.29 -16.88
N VAL A 331 -3.21 3.64 -17.42
CA VAL A 331 -1.94 2.97 -17.10
C VAL A 331 -1.13 3.90 -16.20
N MET A 332 -0.76 3.40 -15.04
CA MET A 332 0.22 4.01 -14.15
C MET A 332 1.56 3.32 -14.34
N ALA A 333 2.64 4.07 -14.50
CA ALA A 333 4.00 3.52 -14.46
C ALA A 333 4.79 4.18 -13.33
N ASN A 334 5.43 3.35 -12.47
CA ASN A 334 6.31 3.83 -11.43
C ASN A 334 7.62 4.36 -12.03
N VAL A 335 8.06 5.52 -11.57
CA VAL A 335 9.36 6.08 -11.91
C VAL A 335 10.38 5.61 -10.87
N LEU A 336 11.30 4.77 -11.31
CA LEU A 336 12.43 4.33 -10.50
C LEU A 336 13.61 5.25 -10.74
N GLY A 337 14.26 5.72 -9.68
CA GLY A 337 15.44 6.58 -9.79
C GLY A 337 16.56 5.85 -10.53
N GLY A 338 17.25 6.58 -11.38
CA GLY A 338 18.47 6.17 -12.09
C GLY A 338 19.67 7.01 -11.67
N ASP A 339 20.62 7.16 -12.58
CA ASP A 339 21.85 7.93 -12.35
C ASP A 339 21.72 9.43 -12.59
N TYR A 340 20.57 9.91 -13.10
CA TYR A 340 20.31 11.32 -13.37
C TYR A 340 19.66 11.98 -12.16
N PRO A 341 20.36 12.90 -11.46
CA PRO A 341 19.79 13.56 -10.28
C PRO A 341 18.80 14.67 -10.63
N GLU A 342 18.86 15.23 -11.85
CA GLU A 342 18.05 16.39 -12.27
C GLU A 342 16.88 15.94 -13.15
N LEU A 343 15.68 15.85 -12.56
CA LEU A 343 14.47 15.39 -13.26
C LEU A 343 13.76 16.49 -14.06
N TYR A 344 13.90 17.76 -13.66
CA TYR A 344 13.16 18.88 -14.26
C TYR A 344 13.39 19.04 -15.77
N PRO A 345 14.59 18.86 -16.34
CA PRO A 345 14.80 18.95 -17.79
C PRO A 345 13.94 17.96 -18.59
N ALA A 346 13.60 16.79 -18.03
CA ALA A 346 12.79 15.78 -18.68
C ALA A 346 11.36 16.28 -18.99
N TYR A 347 10.81 17.20 -18.20
CA TYR A 347 9.45 17.71 -18.39
C TYR A 347 9.21 18.32 -19.77
N ARG A 348 10.21 19.00 -20.35
CA ARG A 348 10.07 19.61 -21.67
C ARG A 348 9.83 18.58 -22.76
N HIS A 349 10.60 17.48 -22.71
CA HIS A 349 10.43 16.38 -23.66
C HIS A 349 9.07 15.69 -23.44
N LEU A 350 8.82 15.24 -22.22
CA LEU A 350 7.64 14.43 -21.90
C LEU A 350 6.33 15.16 -22.16
N MET A 351 6.22 16.43 -21.73
CA MET A 351 4.98 17.21 -21.91
C MET A 351 4.78 17.68 -23.36
N ALA A 352 5.87 17.81 -24.14
CA ALA A 352 5.77 18.09 -25.55
C ALA A 352 5.36 16.84 -26.37
N ARG A 353 5.90 15.68 -25.98
CA ARG A 353 5.60 14.40 -26.63
C ARG A 353 4.18 13.92 -26.31
N ASP A 354 3.78 14.06 -25.05
CA ASP A 354 2.47 13.65 -24.57
C ASP A 354 1.84 14.73 -23.68
N PRO A 355 1.04 15.64 -24.24
CA PRO A 355 0.37 16.69 -23.47
C PRO A 355 -0.67 16.17 -22.47
N ALA A 356 -1.12 14.92 -22.57
CA ALA A 356 -2.08 14.30 -21.68
C ALA A 356 -1.41 13.60 -20.48
N LEU A 357 -0.09 13.38 -20.55
CA LEU A 357 0.69 12.73 -19.48
C LEU A 357 0.56 13.46 -18.16
N LYS A 358 0.30 12.73 -17.10
CA LYS A 358 0.36 13.21 -15.70
C LYS A 358 1.61 12.71 -15.03
N VAL A 359 2.34 13.62 -14.40
CA VAL A 359 3.62 13.30 -13.72
C VAL A 359 3.48 13.66 -12.25
N HIS A 360 3.74 12.69 -11.38
CA HIS A 360 3.67 12.81 -9.93
C HIS A 360 5.02 12.46 -9.31
N LEU A 361 5.87 13.45 -9.03
CA LEU A 361 7.15 13.25 -8.35
C LEU A 361 6.98 13.42 -6.84
N TYR A 362 7.67 12.55 -6.08
CA TYR A 362 7.51 12.48 -4.62
C TYR A 362 8.43 13.42 -3.83
N GLY A 363 9.29 14.18 -4.51
CA GLY A 363 10.25 15.08 -3.83
C GLY A 363 11.31 14.32 -3.05
N LYS A 364 11.66 13.13 -3.48
CA LYS A 364 12.71 12.28 -2.89
C LYS A 364 14.01 12.42 -3.64
N ASP A 365 15.13 12.18 -2.93
CA ASP A 365 16.43 12.03 -3.59
C ASP A 365 16.38 10.95 -4.65
N VAL A 366 16.94 11.23 -5.81
CA VAL A 366 17.11 10.26 -6.88
C VAL A 366 18.21 9.28 -6.50
N ARG A 367 17.87 7.99 -6.46
CA ARG A 367 18.80 6.89 -6.22
C ARG A 367 18.38 5.71 -7.07
N PRO A 368 19.33 4.94 -7.64
CA PRO A 368 19.03 3.77 -8.46
C PRO A 368 18.03 2.82 -7.76
N GLY A 369 16.96 2.45 -8.47
CA GLY A 369 15.92 1.55 -8.00
C GLY A 369 14.93 2.13 -6.96
N ARG A 370 15.12 3.36 -6.47
CA ARG A 370 14.17 3.99 -5.54
C ARG A 370 12.94 4.51 -6.29
N LYS A 371 11.73 4.16 -5.83
CA LYS A 371 10.50 4.77 -6.34
C LYS A 371 10.48 6.26 -5.99
N ILE A 372 10.62 7.13 -7.01
CA ILE A 372 10.71 8.59 -6.89
C ILE A 372 9.50 9.33 -7.42
N GLY A 373 8.60 8.63 -8.11
CA GLY A 373 7.39 9.17 -8.69
C GLY A 373 6.60 8.10 -9.42
N HIS A 374 5.55 8.53 -10.08
CA HIS A 374 4.80 7.76 -11.07
C HIS A 374 4.26 8.68 -12.15
N VAL A 375 3.86 8.08 -13.26
CA VAL A 375 3.15 8.76 -14.34
C VAL A 375 1.83 8.05 -14.60
N ASN A 376 0.81 8.80 -15.02
CA ASN A 376 -0.49 8.28 -15.45
C ASN A 376 -0.81 8.73 -16.88
N VAL A 377 -1.33 7.81 -17.68
CA VAL A 377 -1.92 8.07 -18.99
C VAL A 377 -3.24 7.33 -19.11
N SER A 378 -4.25 7.97 -19.71
CA SER A 378 -5.60 7.40 -19.83
C SER A 378 -6.09 7.46 -21.28
N GLY A 379 -6.93 6.50 -21.68
CA GLY A 379 -7.48 6.40 -23.02
C GLY A 379 -8.12 5.05 -23.30
N ALA A 380 -8.33 4.74 -24.58
CA ALA A 380 -9.02 3.52 -25.01
C ALA A 380 -8.08 2.40 -25.50
N ASP A 381 -6.88 2.73 -25.95
CA ASP A 381 -5.91 1.76 -26.48
C ASP A 381 -4.87 1.43 -25.42
N LEU A 382 -5.01 0.24 -24.82
CA LEU A 382 -4.17 -0.18 -23.72
C LEU A 382 -2.70 -0.36 -24.13
N GLU A 383 -2.42 -0.84 -25.33
CA GLU A 383 -1.04 -1.07 -25.80
C GLU A 383 -0.30 0.26 -25.98
N ASP A 384 -0.95 1.25 -26.64
CA ASP A 384 -0.44 2.64 -26.74
C ASP A 384 -0.20 3.25 -25.36
N LEU A 385 -1.14 3.09 -24.43
CA LEU A 385 -1.01 3.64 -23.09
C LEU A 385 0.17 3.03 -22.32
N ARG A 386 0.39 1.72 -22.44
CA ARG A 386 1.53 1.03 -21.82
C ARG A 386 2.86 1.52 -22.38
N GLU A 387 2.94 1.68 -23.71
CA GLU A 387 4.16 2.21 -24.36
C GLU A 387 4.44 3.65 -23.89
N ARG A 388 3.44 4.53 -23.89
CA ARG A 388 3.58 5.94 -23.45
C ARG A 388 3.96 6.07 -21.98
N ALA A 389 3.31 5.32 -21.10
CA ALA A 389 3.63 5.33 -19.67
C ALA A 389 5.04 4.77 -19.41
N GLY A 390 5.40 3.66 -20.06
CA GLY A 390 6.72 3.04 -19.99
C GLY A 390 7.82 4.00 -20.45
N HIS A 391 7.65 4.60 -21.65
CA HIS A 391 8.60 5.58 -22.18
C HIS A 391 8.79 6.77 -21.21
N ALA A 392 7.71 7.30 -20.64
CA ALA A 392 7.80 8.43 -19.73
C ALA A 392 8.55 8.07 -18.43
N ALA A 393 8.29 6.89 -17.88
CA ALA A 393 8.98 6.40 -16.69
C ALA A 393 10.48 6.18 -16.97
N ASP A 394 10.82 5.52 -18.07
CA ASP A 394 12.18 5.22 -18.48
C ASP A 394 12.99 6.51 -18.82
N TYR A 395 12.33 7.50 -19.44
CA TYR A 395 12.95 8.79 -19.73
C TYR A 395 13.26 9.57 -18.43
N LEU A 396 12.34 9.56 -17.45
CA LEU A 396 12.59 10.15 -16.13
C LEU A 396 13.69 9.41 -15.35
N ALA A 397 13.77 8.10 -15.51
CA ALA A 397 14.84 7.29 -14.93
C ALA A 397 16.20 7.49 -15.61
N GLY A 398 16.22 8.11 -16.81
CA GLY A 398 17.42 8.22 -17.65
C GLY A 398 17.83 6.93 -18.35
N ALA A 399 16.93 5.96 -18.41
CA ALA A 399 17.16 4.68 -19.10
C ALA A 399 17.09 4.83 -20.63
N VAL A 400 16.36 5.83 -21.12
CA VAL A 400 16.27 6.19 -22.54
C VAL A 400 16.55 7.68 -22.72
N THR A 401 17.07 8.07 -23.88
CA THR A 401 17.45 9.47 -24.19
C THR A 401 16.59 10.08 -25.31
N GLU A 402 15.87 9.28 -26.07
CA GLU A 402 14.86 9.65 -27.10
C GLU A 402 13.96 8.45 -27.44
#